data_cead124c54cda5beafd4aff23f376847
#
_entry.id   cead124c54cda5beafd4aff23f376847
#
_cell.length_a   1.000
_cell.length_b   1.000
_cell.length_c   1.000
_cell.angle_alpha   90.00
_cell.angle_beta   90.00
_cell.angle_gamma   90.00
#
_symmetry.space_group_name_H-M   'P 1'
#
loop_
_entity.id
_entity.type
_entity.pdbx_description
1 polymer ?
#
loop_
_entity_poly.entity_id
_entity_poly.type
_entity_poly.pdbx_seq_one_letter_code
_entity_poly.pdbx_strand_id
1 'polypeptide(L)'
;KTPSECAMIAMIGDDPEDYMARSCVKWLLKQDINVLTMSPAKKDYGHHNYPLERVEAAIHWLKNHGIRKIGIVGASTTGTLALTAATYFSDITLTIGMTPSDFIWQGFMQGKKDGCKEWPIEGESLFSYQGEPLPYMPFVYQHPQYWQCIAAETKRTGDMVNSWKLFDDSEKAHPITEAEFIKVENIKGKLLLIGAEDDVLWDTAKYIRRMEKRLAERPHTCEAETAEYPYATHFVFPEGLIKIMLPVGSSLFMKMAFQSAKKHPKECKS
;
A
#
# COMPACT_ATOMS: atom_id res chain seq x y z
N LYS A 1 5.84 6.26 33.04
CA LYS A 1 6.38 5.44 31.92
C LYS A 1 7.42 6.29 31.20
N THR A 2 8.60 5.76 30.93
CA THR A 2 9.58 6.42 30.06
C THR A 2 8.94 6.53 28.66
N PRO A 3 9.02 7.69 27.99
CA PRO A 3 8.51 7.81 26.63
C PRO A 3 9.16 6.76 25.72
N SER A 4 8.37 6.12 24.86
CA SER A 4 8.89 5.17 23.89
C SER A 4 9.78 5.90 22.88
N GLU A 5 10.97 5.36 22.62
CA GLU A 5 11.89 5.88 21.58
C GLU A 5 11.57 5.30 20.19
N CYS A 6 10.45 4.57 20.07
CA CYS A 6 10.00 3.95 18.82
C CYS A 6 8.75 4.67 18.32
N ALA A 7 8.69 4.91 17.01
CA ALA A 7 7.48 5.41 16.35
C ALA A 7 7.24 4.71 15.02
N MET A 8 5.97 4.63 14.63
CA MET A 8 5.52 4.17 13.34
C MET A 8 4.97 5.34 12.53
N ILE A 9 5.50 5.55 11.32
CA ILE A 9 4.85 6.37 10.29
C ILE A 9 3.75 5.49 9.69
N ALA A 10 2.49 5.84 9.94
CA ALA A 10 1.36 5.05 9.48
C ALA A 10 0.66 5.75 8.31
N MET A 11 0.65 5.07 7.17
CA MET A 11 0.03 5.54 5.92
C MET A 11 -1.11 4.60 5.53
N ILE A 12 -2.17 4.60 6.33
CA ILE A 12 -3.36 3.77 6.12
C ILE A 12 -4.56 4.67 5.92
N GLY A 13 -5.20 4.52 4.76
CA GLY A 13 -6.26 5.41 4.30
C GLY A 13 -5.71 6.67 3.62
N ASP A 14 -6.59 7.37 2.96
CA ASP A 14 -6.25 8.53 2.13
C ASP A 14 -6.32 9.86 2.91
N ASP A 15 -7.01 9.85 4.03
CA ASP A 15 -7.08 10.95 4.99
C ASP A 15 -6.57 10.47 6.35
N PRO A 16 -5.53 11.09 6.94
CA PRO A 16 -5.00 10.70 8.25
C PRO A 16 -6.00 10.87 9.40
N GLU A 17 -7.11 11.58 9.16
CA GLU A 17 -8.18 11.77 10.12
C GLU A 17 -9.43 10.92 9.85
N ASP A 18 -9.42 10.09 8.81
CA ASP A 18 -10.54 9.21 8.54
C ASP A 18 -10.69 8.10 9.60
N TYR A 19 -11.78 7.38 9.52
CA TYR A 19 -12.11 6.35 10.51
C TYR A 19 -11.11 5.18 10.47
N MET A 20 -10.59 4.82 9.30
CA MET A 20 -9.62 3.74 9.12
C MET A 20 -8.28 4.13 9.73
N ALA A 21 -7.77 5.31 9.39
CA ALA A 21 -6.52 5.83 9.94
C ALA A 21 -6.57 5.94 11.46
N ARG A 22 -7.64 6.53 12.02
CA ARG A 22 -7.85 6.62 13.48
C ARG A 22 -7.94 5.25 14.17
N SER A 23 -8.53 4.26 13.50
CA SER A 23 -8.61 2.90 14.04
C SER A 23 -7.24 2.22 14.07
N CYS A 24 -6.42 2.42 13.03
CA CYS A 24 -5.04 1.97 12.98
C CYS A 24 -4.19 2.62 14.09
N VAL A 25 -4.30 3.94 14.26
CA VAL A 25 -3.63 4.67 15.36
C VAL A 25 -4.00 4.08 16.70
N LYS A 26 -5.29 3.88 16.95
CA LYS A 26 -5.78 3.26 18.21
C LYS A 26 -5.21 1.86 18.44
N TRP A 27 -5.09 1.07 17.38
CA TRP A 27 -4.56 -0.28 17.45
C TRP A 27 -3.05 -0.25 17.77
N LEU A 28 -2.27 0.59 17.10
CA LEU A 28 -0.82 0.75 17.33
C LEU A 28 -0.52 1.30 18.73
N LEU A 29 -1.27 2.31 19.18
CA LEU A 29 -1.12 2.85 20.54
C LEU A 29 -1.37 1.82 21.65
N LYS A 30 -2.26 0.85 21.42
CA LYS A 30 -2.46 -0.28 22.34
C LYS A 30 -1.23 -1.22 22.41
N GLN A 31 -0.36 -1.19 21.42
CA GLN A 31 0.90 -1.92 21.38
C GLN A 31 2.07 -1.10 21.93
N ASP A 32 1.80 0.02 22.62
CA ASP A 32 2.81 0.96 23.15
C ASP A 32 3.72 1.55 22.03
N ILE A 33 3.22 1.68 20.81
CA ILE A 33 3.94 2.26 19.66
C ILE A 33 3.46 3.70 19.46
N ASN A 34 4.37 4.69 19.45
CA ASN A 34 4.04 6.05 19.02
C ASN A 34 3.69 6.05 17.53
N VAL A 35 2.78 6.91 17.13
CA VAL A 35 2.29 6.94 15.74
C VAL A 35 2.33 8.35 15.19
N LEU A 36 2.93 8.51 14.03
CA LEU A 36 2.79 9.68 13.17
C LEU A 36 1.99 9.26 11.94
N THR A 37 0.78 9.80 11.79
CA THR A 37 -0.03 9.53 10.60
C THR A 37 0.37 10.43 9.45
N MET A 38 0.49 9.86 8.27
CA MET A 38 0.68 10.57 7.02
C MET A 38 -0.30 10.04 5.98
N SER A 39 -0.65 10.90 5.04
CA SER A 39 -1.46 10.52 3.90
C SER A 39 -1.08 11.35 2.68
N PRO A 40 -1.20 10.82 1.47
CA PRO A 40 -1.16 11.65 0.27
C PRO A 40 -2.36 12.59 0.36
N ALA A 41 -2.11 13.81 0.30
CA ALA A 41 -2.98 14.98 0.19
C ALA A 41 -4.45 14.90 0.66
N LYS A 42 -4.72 15.54 1.77
CA LYS A 42 -6.08 15.76 2.32
C LYS A 42 -7.03 16.55 1.38
N LYS A 43 -6.50 17.39 0.47
CA LYS A 43 -7.30 18.28 -0.40
C LYS A 43 -7.20 17.96 -1.88
N ASP A 44 -6.06 17.50 -2.32
CA ASP A 44 -5.79 17.08 -3.69
C ASP A 44 -5.61 15.58 -3.66
N TYR A 45 -6.73 14.89 -3.54
CA TYR A 45 -6.75 13.46 -3.44
C TYR A 45 -6.12 12.84 -4.68
N GLY A 46 -5.09 12.05 -4.44
CA GLY A 46 -4.43 11.31 -5.49
C GLY A 46 -2.96 11.03 -5.18
N HIS A 47 -2.48 9.98 -5.80
CA HIS A 47 -1.08 9.62 -5.79
C HIS A 47 -0.49 10.01 -7.15
N HIS A 48 -0.05 11.25 -7.27
CA HIS A 48 0.59 11.74 -8.48
C HIS A 48 1.77 12.63 -8.12
N ASN A 49 2.94 12.20 -8.55
CA ASN A 49 4.23 12.82 -8.20
C ASN A 49 4.35 13.16 -6.71
N TYR A 50 3.84 12.25 -5.84
CA TYR A 50 3.90 12.46 -4.39
C TYR A 50 5.36 12.54 -3.95
N PRO A 51 5.80 13.66 -3.35
CA PRO A 51 7.21 13.85 -3.06
C PRO A 51 7.64 12.99 -1.85
N LEU A 52 8.65 12.14 -2.04
CA LEU A 52 9.24 11.32 -0.97
C LEU A 52 9.83 12.17 0.15
N GLU A 53 10.18 13.42 -0.12
CA GLU A 53 10.66 14.40 0.85
C GLU A 53 9.67 14.64 2.00
N ARG A 54 8.39 14.34 1.81
CA ARG A 54 7.41 14.37 2.92
C ARG A 54 7.68 13.29 3.95
N VAL A 55 8.11 12.11 3.51
CA VAL A 55 8.52 11.03 4.42
C VAL A 55 9.84 11.39 5.09
N GLU A 56 10.79 11.97 4.34
CA GLU A 56 12.05 12.47 4.89
C GLU A 56 11.83 13.51 5.98
N ALA A 57 10.95 14.48 5.74
CA ALA A 57 10.58 15.49 6.73
C ALA A 57 9.95 14.87 7.99
N ALA A 58 9.12 13.84 7.84
CA ALA A 58 8.54 13.10 8.96
C ALA A 58 9.63 12.38 9.78
N ILE A 59 10.59 11.75 9.12
CA ILE A 59 11.75 11.11 9.76
C ILE A 59 12.53 12.15 10.56
N HIS A 60 12.87 13.28 9.97
CA HIS A 60 13.60 14.36 10.65
C HIS A 60 12.82 14.89 11.85
N TRP A 61 11.50 15.08 11.69
CA TRP A 61 10.66 15.53 12.80
C TRP A 61 10.66 14.53 13.95
N LEU A 62 10.51 13.25 13.71
CA LEU A 62 10.54 12.19 14.72
C LEU A 62 11.90 12.15 15.45
N LYS A 63 13.02 12.21 14.71
CA LYS A 63 14.37 12.22 15.29
C LYS A 63 14.57 13.44 16.21
N ASN A 64 14.12 14.62 15.81
CA ASN A 64 14.18 15.83 16.61
C ASN A 64 13.32 15.77 17.89
N HIS A 65 12.34 14.85 17.93
CA HIS A 65 11.52 14.58 19.11
C HIS A 65 11.98 13.34 19.93
N GLY A 66 13.22 12.90 19.72
CA GLY A 66 13.86 11.85 20.52
C GLY A 66 13.53 10.43 20.08
N ILE A 67 12.87 10.24 18.92
CA ILE A 67 12.63 8.91 18.37
C ILE A 67 13.91 8.38 17.73
N ARG A 68 14.30 7.17 18.10
CA ARG A 68 15.50 6.48 17.61
C ARG A 68 15.21 5.33 16.66
N LYS A 69 14.04 4.69 16.80
CA LYS A 69 13.61 3.59 15.92
C LYS A 69 12.35 4.02 15.18
N ILE A 70 12.46 4.11 13.89
CA ILE A 70 11.37 4.57 13.01
C ILE A 70 10.92 3.39 12.13
N GLY A 71 9.65 3.03 12.27
CA GLY A 71 8.99 2.13 11.33
C GLY A 71 8.10 2.89 10.37
N ILE A 72 7.80 2.26 9.24
CA ILE A 72 6.82 2.74 8.27
C ILE A 72 5.86 1.61 7.91
N VAL A 73 4.58 1.90 7.85
CA VAL A 73 3.55 0.95 7.43
C VAL A 73 2.58 1.60 6.46
N GLY A 74 2.29 0.89 5.39
CA GLY A 74 1.28 1.27 4.41
C GLY A 74 0.53 0.08 3.86
N ALA A 75 -0.63 0.34 3.28
CA ALA A 75 -1.45 -0.66 2.62
C ALA A 75 -1.77 -0.22 1.18
N SER A 76 -1.86 -1.18 0.24
CA SER A 76 -2.20 -0.85 -1.14
C SER A 76 -1.16 0.13 -1.73
N THR A 77 -1.60 1.19 -2.37
CA THR A 77 -0.73 2.25 -2.91
C THR A 77 0.19 2.86 -1.85
N THR A 78 -0.29 3.03 -0.61
CA THR A 78 0.59 3.51 0.47
C THR A 78 1.55 2.43 0.97
N GLY A 79 1.27 1.14 0.78
CA GLY A 79 2.22 0.06 0.95
C GLY A 79 3.38 0.16 -0.05
N THR A 80 3.06 0.45 -1.31
CA THR A 80 4.06 0.74 -2.36
C THR A 80 4.88 1.98 -2.02
N LEU A 81 4.24 3.05 -1.47
CA LEU A 81 4.94 4.23 -0.98
C LEU A 81 5.89 3.90 0.19
N ALA A 82 5.45 3.09 1.15
CA ALA A 82 6.27 2.69 2.30
C ALA A 82 7.54 1.95 1.84
N LEU A 83 7.39 0.99 0.93
CA LEU A 83 8.52 0.27 0.33
C LEU A 83 9.45 1.23 -0.42
N THR A 84 8.88 2.07 -1.29
CA THR A 84 9.68 3.03 -2.07
C THR A 84 10.47 3.95 -1.14
N ALA A 85 9.82 4.59 -0.16
CA ALA A 85 10.49 5.48 0.78
C ALA A 85 11.62 4.77 1.56
N ALA A 86 11.41 3.53 1.97
CA ALA A 86 12.43 2.76 2.69
C ALA A 86 13.67 2.42 1.84
N THR A 87 13.54 2.43 0.51
CA THR A 87 14.72 2.28 -0.37
C THR A 87 15.59 3.54 -0.45
N TYR A 88 15.02 4.71 -0.13
CA TYR A 88 15.72 6.00 -0.13
C TYR A 88 16.24 6.40 1.26
N PHE A 89 15.50 6.06 2.34
CA PHE A 89 15.76 6.57 3.68
C PHE A 89 16.17 5.45 4.65
N SER A 90 17.48 5.30 4.84
CA SER A 90 18.07 4.26 5.71
C SER A 90 17.77 4.41 7.21
N ASP A 91 17.22 5.54 7.63
CA ASP A 91 16.73 5.76 9.01
C ASP A 91 15.48 4.94 9.33
N ILE A 92 14.78 4.41 8.32
CA ILE A 92 13.66 3.50 8.50
C ILE A 92 14.20 2.12 8.87
N THR A 93 13.88 1.65 10.09
CA THR A 93 14.39 0.40 10.65
C THR A 93 13.38 -0.76 10.60
N LEU A 94 12.13 -0.48 10.27
CA LEU A 94 11.06 -1.45 10.05
C LEU A 94 10.16 -0.95 8.92
N THR A 95 9.97 -1.76 7.91
CA THR A 95 9.05 -1.48 6.80
C THR A 95 8.00 -2.57 6.72
N ILE A 96 6.72 -2.18 6.68
CA ILE A 96 5.60 -3.09 6.52
C ILE A 96 4.79 -2.66 5.29
N GLY A 97 4.79 -3.50 4.26
CA GLY A 97 3.97 -3.33 3.06
C GLY A 97 2.82 -4.34 3.07
N MET A 98 1.59 -3.85 3.20
CA MET A 98 0.38 -4.67 3.10
C MET A 98 -0.18 -4.55 1.69
N THR A 99 -0.31 -5.67 1.00
CA THR A 99 -0.75 -5.77 -0.39
C THR A 99 -0.10 -4.73 -1.33
N PRO A 100 1.25 -4.56 -1.28
CA PRO A 100 1.94 -3.58 -2.09
C PRO A 100 2.14 -4.08 -3.53
N SER A 101 2.56 -3.18 -4.42
CA SER A 101 3.23 -3.55 -5.67
C SER A 101 4.75 -3.60 -5.46
N ASP A 102 5.45 -4.28 -6.35
CA ASP A 102 6.91 -4.30 -6.43
C ASP A 102 7.48 -3.33 -7.48
N PHE A 103 6.61 -2.54 -8.10
CA PHE A 103 6.97 -1.50 -9.08
C PHE A 103 6.12 -0.25 -8.87
N ILE A 104 6.56 0.85 -9.45
CA ILE A 104 5.84 2.12 -9.47
C ILE A 104 5.02 2.18 -10.76
N TRP A 105 3.80 2.68 -10.69
CA TRP A 105 2.93 2.88 -11.84
C TRP A 105 2.55 4.35 -12.04
N GLN A 106 1.83 4.61 -13.12
CA GLN A 106 1.35 5.94 -13.48
C GLN A 106 0.55 6.57 -12.35
N GLY A 107 0.81 7.84 -12.09
CA GLY A 107 0.09 8.63 -11.11
C GLY A 107 -1.39 8.75 -11.44
N PHE A 108 -2.21 8.89 -10.41
CA PHE A 108 -3.64 9.04 -10.56
C PHE A 108 -4.22 10.09 -9.60
N MET A 109 -5.33 10.66 -9.99
CA MET A 109 -6.11 11.60 -9.20
C MET A 109 -7.50 11.02 -8.93
N GLN A 110 -8.08 11.31 -7.77
CA GLN A 110 -9.45 10.97 -7.45
C GLN A 110 -10.36 12.20 -7.57
N GLY A 111 -11.45 12.06 -8.29
CA GLY A 111 -12.40 13.16 -8.51
C GLY A 111 -13.28 13.41 -7.30
N LYS A 112 -13.26 14.61 -6.78
CA LYS A 112 -14.10 15.03 -5.64
C LYS A 112 -15.61 14.98 -5.96
N LYS A 113 -15.99 15.20 -7.23
CA LYS A 113 -17.40 15.22 -7.65
C LYS A 113 -18.01 13.83 -7.82
N ASP A 114 -17.17 12.85 -8.14
CA ASP A 114 -17.57 11.51 -8.52
C ASP A 114 -17.36 10.49 -7.38
N GLY A 115 -17.08 10.97 -6.19
CA GLY A 115 -16.88 10.16 -4.99
C GLY A 115 -15.58 9.36 -5.04
N CYS A 116 -15.60 8.17 -5.61
CA CYS A 116 -14.47 7.26 -5.63
C CYS A 116 -13.86 7.04 -7.02
N LYS A 117 -14.17 7.87 -7.99
CA LYS A 117 -13.59 7.71 -9.33
C LYS A 117 -12.18 8.25 -9.40
N GLU A 118 -11.27 7.38 -9.76
CA GLU A 118 -9.87 7.68 -10.02
C GLU A 118 -9.64 7.78 -11.53
N TRP A 119 -8.66 8.57 -11.95
CA TRP A 119 -8.17 8.55 -13.32
C TRP A 119 -6.66 8.75 -13.37
N PRO A 120 -5.99 8.05 -14.28
CA PRO A 120 -4.56 8.24 -14.47
C PRO A 120 -4.25 9.62 -15.03
N ILE A 121 -3.09 10.16 -14.66
CA ILE A 121 -2.57 11.43 -15.16
C ILE A 121 -1.40 11.13 -16.08
N GLU A 122 -1.51 11.55 -17.33
CA GLU A 122 -0.46 11.34 -18.32
C GLU A 122 0.81 12.12 -17.94
N GLY A 123 1.96 11.47 -18.06
CA GLY A 123 3.26 12.07 -17.74
C GLY A 123 3.61 12.12 -16.26
N GLU A 124 2.74 11.68 -15.35
CA GLU A 124 3.00 11.68 -13.92
C GLU A 124 3.16 10.27 -13.35
N SER A 125 4.12 10.14 -12.43
CA SER A 125 4.36 8.95 -11.63
C SER A 125 3.50 8.96 -10.36
N LEU A 126 3.36 7.83 -9.67
CA LEU A 126 2.85 7.84 -8.30
C LEU A 126 3.69 8.77 -7.40
N PHE A 127 5.01 8.70 -7.54
CA PHE A 127 5.96 9.34 -6.63
C PHE A 127 6.99 10.17 -7.37
N SER A 128 7.54 11.16 -6.67
CA SER A 128 8.66 11.97 -7.13
C SER A 128 9.75 12.04 -6.04
N TYR A 129 10.96 12.33 -6.47
CA TYR A 129 12.07 12.63 -5.58
C TYR A 129 12.96 13.71 -6.20
N GLN A 130 13.33 14.74 -5.39
CA GLN A 130 14.07 15.92 -5.82
C GLN A 130 13.42 16.67 -7.00
N GLY A 131 12.08 16.68 -7.00
CA GLY A 131 11.28 17.34 -8.02
C GLY A 131 11.07 16.54 -9.31
N GLU A 132 11.71 15.37 -9.46
CA GLU A 132 11.60 14.55 -10.66
C GLU A 132 10.67 13.36 -10.41
N PRO A 133 9.77 13.03 -11.36
CA PRO A 133 8.97 11.80 -11.31
C PRO A 133 9.86 10.56 -11.27
N LEU A 134 9.54 9.60 -10.40
CA LEU A 134 10.22 8.31 -10.45
C LEU A 134 9.77 7.50 -11.68
N PRO A 135 10.66 6.65 -12.25
CA PRO A 135 10.28 5.76 -13.36
C PRO A 135 9.06 4.92 -13.00
N TYR A 136 8.11 4.78 -13.93
CA TYR A 136 6.83 4.14 -13.67
C TYR A 136 6.27 3.40 -14.89
N MET A 137 5.48 2.37 -14.66
CA MET A 137 4.69 1.68 -15.67
C MET A 137 3.46 2.53 -16.05
N PRO A 138 3.27 2.90 -17.30
CA PRO A 138 2.05 3.57 -17.76
C PRO A 138 0.89 2.59 -17.83
N PHE A 139 -0.33 3.03 -17.48
CA PHE A 139 -1.52 2.24 -17.72
C PHE A 139 -1.86 2.19 -19.22
N VAL A 140 -2.24 1.01 -19.70
CA VAL A 140 -2.71 0.83 -21.08
C VAL A 140 -4.07 1.49 -21.30
N TYR A 141 -4.87 1.61 -20.26
CA TYR A 141 -6.17 2.27 -20.29
C TYR A 141 -6.07 3.65 -19.63
N GLN A 142 -6.30 4.70 -20.42
CA GLN A 142 -6.44 6.07 -19.92
C GLN A 142 -7.90 6.41 -19.66
N HIS A 143 -8.20 7.60 -19.11
CA HIS A 143 -9.58 8.04 -18.93
C HIS A 143 -10.29 8.27 -20.28
N PRO A 144 -11.51 7.76 -20.52
CA PRO A 144 -12.43 7.08 -19.58
C PRO A 144 -12.28 5.54 -19.54
N GLN A 145 -11.46 4.93 -20.42
CA GLN A 145 -11.33 3.47 -20.55
C GLN A 145 -10.81 2.81 -19.26
N TYR A 146 -10.02 3.54 -18.47
CA TYR A 146 -9.55 3.12 -17.16
C TYR A 146 -10.73 2.63 -16.27
N TRP A 147 -11.75 3.48 -16.11
CA TRP A 147 -12.93 3.14 -15.32
C TRP A 147 -13.86 2.14 -16.02
N GLN A 148 -13.93 2.16 -17.34
CA GLN A 148 -14.70 1.17 -18.08
C GLN A 148 -14.15 -0.24 -17.86
N CYS A 149 -12.82 -0.40 -17.84
CA CYS A 149 -12.18 -1.67 -17.52
C CYS A 149 -12.52 -2.12 -16.08
N ILE A 150 -12.33 -1.26 -15.09
CA ILE A 150 -12.63 -1.57 -13.67
C ILE A 150 -14.12 -1.91 -13.50
N ALA A 151 -15.01 -1.13 -14.05
CA ALA A 151 -16.46 -1.36 -13.96
C ALA A 151 -16.89 -2.68 -14.61
N ALA A 152 -16.32 -3.02 -15.76
CA ALA A 152 -16.59 -4.28 -16.46
C ALA A 152 -16.14 -5.49 -15.62
N GLU A 153 -14.91 -5.45 -15.06
CA GLU A 153 -14.38 -6.52 -14.22
C GLU A 153 -15.15 -6.65 -12.90
N THR A 154 -15.44 -5.55 -12.22
CA THR A 154 -16.27 -5.50 -11.02
C THR A 154 -17.63 -6.17 -11.26
N LYS A 155 -18.29 -5.85 -12.38
CA LYS A 155 -19.57 -6.48 -12.77
C LYS A 155 -19.39 -7.97 -13.07
N ARG A 156 -18.32 -8.35 -13.77
CA ARG A 156 -18.05 -9.74 -14.16
C ARG A 156 -17.79 -10.64 -12.96
N THR A 157 -17.01 -10.18 -11.99
CA THR A 157 -16.61 -10.96 -10.81
C THR A 157 -17.63 -10.88 -9.68
N GLY A 158 -18.37 -9.77 -9.58
CA GLY A 158 -19.30 -9.50 -8.49
C GLY A 158 -18.62 -9.05 -7.19
N ASP A 159 -17.35 -8.66 -7.26
CA ASP A 159 -16.65 -8.00 -6.18
C ASP A 159 -17.10 -6.53 -6.05
N MET A 160 -16.84 -5.90 -4.92
CA MET A 160 -17.14 -4.48 -4.72
C MET A 160 -16.35 -3.58 -5.67
N VAL A 161 -15.11 -3.97 -5.94
CA VAL A 161 -14.20 -3.34 -6.90
C VAL A 161 -13.24 -4.40 -7.43
N ASN A 162 -12.90 -4.32 -8.73
CA ASN A 162 -11.91 -5.20 -9.33
C ASN A 162 -11.12 -4.44 -10.40
N SER A 163 -9.83 -4.25 -10.19
CA SER A 163 -8.90 -3.64 -11.15
C SER A 163 -7.78 -4.58 -11.61
N TRP A 164 -7.88 -5.86 -11.27
CA TRP A 164 -6.84 -6.85 -11.57
C TRP A 164 -6.48 -6.86 -13.06
N LYS A 165 -7.49 -6.85 -13.93
CA LYS A 165 -7.31 -6.83 -15.39
C LYS A 165 -6.60 -5.57 -15.88
N LEU A 166 -6.84 -4.41 -15.27
CA LEU A 166 -6.17 -3.15 -15.62
C LEU A 166 -4.65 -3.28 -15.44
N PHE A 167 -4.22 -3.83 -14.31
CA PHE A 167 -2.79 -4.03 -14.03
C PHE A 167 -2.19 -5.12 -14.90
N ASP A 168 -2.86 -6.26 -15.05
CA ASP A 168 -2.38 -7.39 -15.89
C ASP A 168 -2.21 -6.98 -17.35
N ASP A 169 -3.19 -6.28 -17.94
CA ASP A 169 -3.10 -5.79 -19.32
C ASP A 169 -2.01 -4.73 -19.47
N SER A 170 -1.82 -3.87 -18.45
CA SER A 170 -0.78 -2.83 -18.50
C SER A 170 0.62 -3.45 -18.41
N GLU A 171 0.84 -4.42 -17.51
CA GLU A 171 2.13 -5.14 -17.45
C GLU A 171 2.43 -5.93 -18.75
N LYS A 172 1.41 -6.46 -19.42
CA LYS A 172 1.58 -7.14 -20.72
C LYS A 172 1.92 -6.17 -21.84
N ALA A 173 1.30 -5.00 -21.84
CA ALA A 173 1.56 -3.95 -22.83
C ALA A 173 2.90 -3.24 -22.60
N HIS A 174 3.27 -3.08 -21.33
CA HIS A 174 4.51 -2.45 -20.89
C HIS A 174 5.21 -3.35 -19.85
N PRO A 175 6.04 -4.31 -20.27
CA PRO A 175 6.82 -5.13 -19.34
C PRO A 175 7.67 -4.27 -18.42
N ILE A 176 7.55 -4.50 -17.10
CA ILE A 176 8.21 -3.68 -16.08
C ILE A 176 9.72 -3.67 -16.28
N THR A 177 10.28 -2.49 -16.40
CA THR A 177 11.73 -2.29 -16.56
C THR A 177 12.46 -2.30 -15.21
N GLU A 178 13.77 -2.52 -15.25
CA GLU A 178 14.57 -2.47 -14.02
C GLU A 178 14.47 -1.11 -13.31
N ALA A 179 14.30 -0.01 -14.04
CA ALA A 179 14.19 1.33 -13.47
C ALA A 179 12.87 1.51 -12.68
N GLU A 180 11.81 0.84 -13.08
CA GLU A 180 10.47 0.96 -12.50
C GLU A 180 10.27 0.08 -11.27
N PHE A 181 11.07 -1.00 -11.11
CA PHE A 181 11.03 -1.85 -9.93
C PHE A 181 11.49 -1.11 -8.67
N ILE A 182 10.78 -1.37 -7.57
CA ILE A 182 11.21 -0.93 -6.24
C ILE A 182 12.45 -1.75 -5.83
N LYS A 183 13.52 -1.05 -5.47
CA LYS A 183 14.81 -1.66 -5.13
C LYS A 183 14.81 -2.18 -3.68
N VAL A 184 13.97 -3.19 -3.38
CA VAL A 184 13.81 -3.73 -2.01
C VAL A 184 15.13 -4.18 -1.37
N GLU A 185 16.14 -4.52 -2.15
CA GLU A 185 17.50 -4.82 -1.67
C GLU A 185 18.20 -3.63 -1.00
N ASN A 186 17.75 -2.40 -1.26
CA ASN A 186 18.27 -1.19 -0.61
C ASN A 186 17.64 -0.92 0.76
N ILE A 187 16.52 -1.56 1.09
CA ILE A 187 15.85 -1.41 2.37
C ILE A 187 16.78 -1.87 3.51
N LYS A 188 16.75 -1.14 4.63
CA LYS A 188 17.52 -1.45 5.84
C LYS A 188 16.60 -1.95 6.96
N GLY A 189 17.19 -2.66 7.93
CA GLY A 189 16.45 -3.18 9.08
C GLY A 189 15.51 -4.33 8.71
N LYS A 190 14.29 -4.29 9.22
CA LYS A 190 13.29 -5.36 9.03
C LYS A 190 12.29 -4.99 7.94
N LEU A 191 11.95 -5.97 7.12
CA LEU A 191 10.96 -5.85 6.05
C LEU A 191 9.89 -6.94 6.24
N LEU A 192 8.63 -6.54 6.36
CA LEU A 192 7.49 -7.45 6.35
C LEU A 192 6.63 -7.14 5.12
N LEU A 193 6.45 -8.15 4.27
CA LEU A 193 5.56 -8.11 3.11
C LEU A 193 4.34 -8.98 3.39
N ILE A 194 3.17 -8.41 3.23
CA ILE A 194 1.90 -9.12 3.43
C ILE A 194 1.13 -9.15 2.11
N GLY A 195 0.84 -10.35 1.63
CA GLY A 195 0.17 -10.61 0.36
C GLY A 195 -1.14 -11.34 0.49
N ALA A 196 -1.91 -11.29 -0.58
CA ALA A 196 -3.21 -11.94 -0.71
C ALA A 196 -3.27 -12.64 -2.07
N GLU A 197 -3.57 -13.96 -2.09
CA GLU A 197 -3.64 -14.71 -3.35
C GLU A 197 -4.92 -14.43 -4.14
N ASP A 198 -6.01 -14.09 -3.45
CA ASP A 198 -7.27 -13.69 -4.06
C ASP A 198 -7.42 -12.15 -4.14
N ASP A 199 -6.28 -11.44 -4.32
CA ASP A 199 -6.29 -9.99 -4.51
C ASP A 199 -7.04 -9.61 -5.78
N VAL A 200 -8.03 -8.73 -5.63
CA VAL A 200 -8.91 -8.29 -6.72
C VAL A 200 -8.50 -6.97 -7.36
N LEU A 201 -7.50 -6.28 -6.79
CA LEU A 201 -7.02 -5.03 -7.36
C LEU A 201 -5.79 -5.23 -8.25
N TRP A 202 -4.84 -6.08 -7.82
CA TRP A 202 -3.65 -6.49 -8.57
C TRP A 202 -3.05 -7.78 -8.01
N ASP A 203 -2.11 -8.38 -8.71
CA ASP A 203 -1.52 -9.68 -8.36
C ASP A 203 -0.44 -9.51 -7.27
N THR A 204 -0.88 -9.25 -6.03
CA THR A 204 0.03 -9.04 -4.89
C THR A 204 0.95 -10.23 -4.65
N ALA A 205 0.43 -11.44 -4.76
CA ALA A 205 1.22 -12.66 -4.56
C ALA A 205 2.38 -12.76 -5.57
N LYS A 206 2.12 -12.49 -6.85
CA LYS A 206 3.17 -12.41 -7.89
C LYS A 206 4.21 -11.33 -7.55
N TYR A 207 3.76 -10.19 -7.06
CA TYR A 207 4.65 -9.07 -6.74
C TYR A 207 5.56 -9.38 -5.56
N ILE A 208 5.02 -10.02 -4.51
CA ILE A 208 5.82 -10.46 -3.37
C ILE A 208 6.86 -11.50 -3.80
N ARG A 209 6.48 -12.50 -4.59
CA ARG A 209 7.42 -13.52 -5.11
C ARG A 209 8.53 -12.89 -5.97
N ARG A 210 8.25 -11.83 -6.72
CA ARG A 210 9.28 -11.08 -7.45
C ARG A 210 10.23 -10.34 -6.49
N MET A 211 9.73 -9.75 -5.41
CA MET A 211 10.56 -9.11 -4.39
C MET A 211 11.42 -10.12 -3.63
N GLU A 212 10.88 -11.27 -3.25
CA GLU A 212 11.63 -12.38 -2.64
C GLU A 212 12.76 -12.86 -3.55
N LYS A 213 12.44 -13.11 -4.82
CA LYS A 213 13.45 -13.49 -5.83
C LYS A 213 14.54 -12.43 -5.96
N ARG A 214 14.15 -11.14 -6.01
CA ARG A 214 15.10 -10.03 -6.09
C ARG A 214 16.04 -9.99 -4.87
N LEU A 215 15.52 -10.20 -3.67
CA LEU A 215 16.32 -10.31 -2.45
C LEU A 215 17.26 -11.53 -2.49
N ALA A 216 16.79 -12.68 -2.95
CA ALA A 216 17.62 -13.88 -3.08
C ALA A 216 18.77 -13.71 -4.07
N GLU A 217 18.60 -12.91 -5.12
CA GLU A 217 19.56 -12.72 -6.20
C GLU A 217 20.51 -11.52 -6.00
N ARG A 218 20.21 -10.61 -5.06
CA ARG A 218 20.94 -9.36 -4.86
C ARG A 218 21.49 -9.20 -3.45
N PRO A 219 22.68 -8.65 -3.27
CA PRO A 219 23.19 -8.33 -1.94
C PRO A 219 22.25 -7.36 -1.20
N HIS A 220 21.87 -7.70 0.00
CA HIS A 220 21.03 -6.88 0.87
C HIS A 220 21.40 -7.05 2.34
N THR A 221 20.88 -6.18 3.21
CA THR A 221 21.11 -6.23 4.66
C THR A 221 19.80 -6.25 5.46
N CYS A 222 18.66 -6.17 4.81
CA CYS A 222 17.38 -6.28 5.50
C CYS A 222 17.08 -7.74 5.92
N GLU A 223 16.40 -7.87 7.06
CA GLU A 223 15.78 -9.12 7.48
C GLU A 223 14.35 -9.13 6.93
N ALA A 224 14.12 -9.90 5.87
CA ALA A 224 12.83 -9.94 5.18
C ALA A 224 11.99 -11.13 5.66
N GLU A 225 10.73 -10.86 5.94
CA GLU A 225 9.70 -11.86 6.21
C GLU A 225 8.51 -11.61 5.26
N THR A 226 7.86 -12.67 4.82
CA THR A 226 6.68 -12.62 3.97
C THR A 226 5.53 -13.41 4.60
N ALA A 227 4.31 -12.92 4.42
CA ALA A 227 3.10 -13.60 4.84
C ALA A 227 2.08 -13.55 3.68
N GLU A 228 1.84 -14.67 3.04
CA GLU A 228 0.84 -14.80 1.99
C GLU A 228 -0.40 -15.53 2.51
N TYR A 229 -1.58 -14.98 2.23
CA TYR A 229 -2.86 -15.53 2.68
C TYR A 229 -3.68 -16.03 1.49
N PRO A 230 -3.90 -17.36 1.36
CA PRO A 230 -4.52 -17.95 0.17
C PRO A 230 -5.92 -17.46 -0.16
N TYR A 231 -6.70 -17.09 0.85
CA TYR A 231 -8.10 -16.67 0.66
C TYR A 231 -8.33 -15.19 0.96
N ALA A 232 -7.26 -14.45 1.29
CA ALA A 232 -7.36 -13.02 1.51
C ALA A 232 -7.53 -12.29 0.20
N THR A 233 -8.29 -11.20 0.28
CA THR A 233 -8.44 -10.23 -0.81
C THR A 233 -7.48 -9.07 -0.59
N HIS A 234 -7.62 -8.02 -1.37
CA HIS A 234 -6.77 -6.82 -1.25
C HIS A 234 -6.73 -6.20 0.17
N PHE A 235 -7.80 -6.35 0.94
CA PHE A 235 -7.92 -5.75 2.27
C PHE A 235 -7.54 -6.76 3.36
N VAL A 236 -6.24 -6.80 3.68
CA VAL A 236 -5.69 -7.58 4.79
C VAL A 236 -5.46 -6.65 5.98
N PHE A 237 -5.96 -7.03 7.15
CA PHE A 237 -5.84 -6.23 8.36
C PHE A 237 -5.19 -7.03 9.49
N PRO A 238 -4.40 -6.38 10.37
CA PRO A 238 -3.90 -7.01 11.58
C PRO A 238 -5.03 -7.57 12.46
N GLU A 239 -4.75 -8.66 13.17
CA GLU A 239 -5.71 -9.25 14.09
C GLU A 239 -6.26 -8.22 15.09
N GLY A 240 -7.55 -8.19 15.24
CA GLY A 240 -8.25 -7.27 16.14
C GLY A 240 -8.47 -5.86 15.58
N LEU A 241 -7.77 -5.42 14.54
CA LEU A 241 -8.03 -4.10 13.94
C LEU A 241 -9.42 -4.05 13.31
N ILE A 242 -9.83 -5.07 12.57
CA ILE A 242 -11.16 -5.12 11.95
C ILE A 242 -12.28 -5.12 12.99
N LYS A 243 -12.04 -5.68 14.19
CA LYS A 243 -13.00 -5.60 15.31
C LYS A 243 -13.13 -4.19 15.89
N ILE A 244 -12.08 -3.38 15.77
CA ILE A 244 -12.11 -1.96 16.16
C ILE A 244 -12.85 -1.15 15.10
N MET A 245 -12.59 -1.44 13.81
CA MET A 245 -13.19 -0.72 12.68
C MET A 245 -14.66 -1.06 12.49
N LEU A 246 -15.01 -2.33 12.57
CA LEU A 246 -16.36 -2.86 12.34
C LEU A 246 -16.73 -3.84 13.46
N PRO A 247 -17.04 -3.35 14.66
CA PRO A 247 -17.31 -4.22 15.81
C PRO A 247 -18.53 -5.13 15.61
N VAL A 248 -19.47 -4.70 14.77
CA VAL A 248 -20.67 -5.48 14.42
C VAL A 248 -20.78 -5.55 12.89
N GLY A 249 -20.92 -6.75 12.35
CA GLY A 249 -21.16 -6.94 10.91
C GLY A 249 -19.92 -7.01 10.02
N SER A 250 -18.69 -7.00 10.57
CA SER A 250 -17.46 -7.10 9.77
C SER A 250 -17.45 -8.31 8.82
N SER A 251 -17.84 -9.47 9.33
CA SER A 251 -17.94 -10.71 8.54
C SER A 251 -19.00 -10.62 7.44
N LEU A 252 -20.11 -9.94 7.70
CA LEU A 252 -21.16 -9.74 6.70
C LEU A 252 -20.69 -8.77 5.62
N PHE A 253 -20.07 -7.67 6.00
CA PHE A 253 -19.50 -6.69 5.06
C PHE A 253 -18.49 -7.35 4.12
N MET A 254 -17.52 -8.10 4.63
CA MET A 254 -16.51 -8.78 3.81
C MET A 254 -17.14 -9.78 2.84
N LYS A 255 -18.16 -10.54 3.28
CA LYS A 255 -18.89 -11.47 2.40
C LYS A 255 -19.71 -10.76 1.31
N MET A 256 -20.20 -9.56 1.60
CA MET A 256 -20.91 -8.76 0.59
C MET A 256 -19.94 -8.10 -0.39
N ALA A 257 -18.77 -7.69 0.09
CA ALA A 257 -17.79 -6.96 -0.68
C ALA A 257 -16.96 -7.86 -1.61
N PHE A 258 -16.63 -9.09 -1.18
CA PHE A 258 -15.66 -9.93 -1.89
C PHE A 258 -16.11 -11.38 -2.04
N GLN A 259 -15.98 -11.92 -3.26
CA GLN A 259 -16.38 -13.29 -3.58
C GLN A 259 -15.54 -14.34 -2.85
N SER A 260 -14.24 -14.09 -2.62
CA SER A 260 -13.40 -15.00 -1.84
C SER A 260 -13.91 -15.14 -0.41
N ALA A 261 -14.21 -14.03 0.27
CA ALA A 261 -14.77 -14.05 1.61
C ALA A 261 -16.15 -14.72 1.69
N LYS A 262 -16.91 -14.71 0.59
CA LYS A 262 -18.18 -15.43 0.49
C LYS A 262 -17.99 -16.94 0.36
N LYS A 263 -16.98 -17.37 -0.42
CA LYS A 263 -16.66 -18.79 -0.65
C LYS A 263 -15.92 -19.41 0.53
N HIS A 264 -15.04 -18.67 1.17
CA HIS A 264 -14.15 -19.09 2.26
C HIS A 264 -14.38 -18.32 3.56
N PRO A 265 -15.61 -18.35 4.13
CA PRO A 265 -15.98 -17.44 5.23
C PRO A 265 -15.32 -17.74 6.58
N LYS A 266 -14.70 -18.92 6.74
CA LYS A 266 -13.97 -19.28 7.96
C LYS A 266 -12.53 -18.80 7.88
N GLU A 267 -11.90 -19.00 6.75
CA GLU A 267 -10.51 -18.70 6.44
C GLU A 267 -10.27 -17.19 6.39
N CYS A 268 -11.22 -16.45 5.82
CA CYS A 268 -11.17 -14.97 5.76
C CYS A 268 -11.46 -14.25 7.10
N LYS A 269 -11.59 -14.99 8.20
CA LYS A 269 -11.81 -14.41 9.54
C LYS A 269 -10.59 -14.40 10.44
N SER A 270 -9.57 -15.16 10.07
CA SER A 270 -8.35 -15.33 10.86
C SER A 270 -7.34 -14.23 10.62
#